data_5f3b3d096f17cbe28c37f8cfc1e5db9d
#
_entry.id   5f3b3d096f17cbe28c37f8cfc1e5db9d
#
_cell.length_a   1.000
_cell.length_b   1.000
_cell.length_c   1.000
_cell.angle_alpha   90.00
_cell.angle_beta   90.00
_cell.angle_gamma   90.00
#
_symmetry.space_group_name_H-M   'P 1'
#
loop_
_entity.id
_entity.type
_entity.pdbx_description
1 polymer ?
#
loop_
_entity_poly.entity_id
_entity_poly.type
_entity_poly.pdbx_seq_one_letter_code
_entity_poly.pdbx_strand_id
1 'polypeptide(L)'
;MTVAAVRRAAARRIGSASPTAALDARIIVAHLLGCVPEQLPLRDEEEAPASLALEAETLAARRAKGEPVARMLGEKEFHGLTFVLSPDTLVPRPDTETLVDAALAVIEERWGRDAPVTILDLGTGSGAIVVALLTELPNARGAGIDASAGAVKTAAENAARHGVADRAGFAVGDWTRGVRDRFDLVVANPPYVESGAIAGLPVEVREHDPHLALDGGADGMDAIHAILADLDRVLAEGGVAFVEIGAGQAAIVGGLAEAHGFRCTFRPDLAGIDRVAVLRRQRETDDNGPHG
;
A
#
# COMPACT_ATOMS: atom_id res chain seq x y z
N MET A 1 -8.51 -31.03 -22.07
CA MET A 1 -9.23 -30.31 -20.99
C MET A 1 -9.23 -28.84 -21.39
N THR A 2 -10.36 -28.10 -21.24
CA THR A 2 -10.39 -26.68 -21.61
C THR A 2 -9.82 -25.79 -20.48
N VAL A 3 -9.45 -24.55 -20.83
CA VAL A 3 -9.00 -23.52 -19.86
C VAL A 3 -10.04 -23.32 -18.76
N ALA A 4 -11.34 -23.24 -19.12
CA ALA A 4 -12.43 -23.17 -18.15
C ALA A 4 -12.45 -24.39 -17.20
N ALA A 5 -12.13 -25.58 -17.69
CA ALA A 5 -12.09 -26.77 -16.83
C ALA A 5 -10.92 -26.73 -15.84
N VAL A 6 -9.75 -26.25 -16.27
CA VAL A 6 -8.59 -26.00 -15.37
C VAL A 6 -8.94 -24.99 -14.29
N ARG A 7 -9.49 -23.83 -14.66
CA ARG A 7 -9.91 -22.79 -13.72
C ARG A 7 -10.92 -23.30 -12.69
N ARG A 8 -11.93 -24.06 -13.12
CA ARG A 8 -12.91 -24.66 -12.19
C ARG A 8 -12.27 -25.72 -11.27
N ALA A 9 -11.28 -26.48 -11.77
CA ALA A 9 -10.56 -27.45 -10.95
C ALA A 9 -9.72 -26.73 -9.88
N ALA A 10 -8.98 -25.68 -10.24
CA ALA A 10 -8.23 -24.85 -9.31
C ALA A 10 -9.14 -24.22 -8.24
N ALA A 11 -10.28 -23.64 -8.62
CA ALA A 11 -11.24 -23.08 -7.69
C ALA A 11 -11.77 -24.12 -6.69
N ARG A 12 -12.08 -25.32 -7.15
CA ARG A 12 -12.50 -26.44 -6.25
C ARG A 12 -11.38 -26.86 -5.31
N ARG A 13 -10.12 -26.87 -5.79
CA ARG A 13 -8.96 -27.24 -4.98
C ARG A 13 -8.70 -26.22 -3.87
N ILE A 14 -8.86 -24.92 -4.15
CA ILE A 14 -8.79 -23.85 -3.15
C ILE A 14 -9.95 -24.00 -2.14
N GLY A 15 -11.16 -24.21 -2.65
CA GLY A 15 -12.34 -24.48 -1.82
C GLY A 15 -12.63 -23.39 -0.78
N SER A 16 -12.97 -23.82 0.43
CA SER A 16 -13.32 -22.92 1.55
C SER A 16 -12.12 -22.25 2.22
N ALA A 17 -10.88 -22.56 1.80
CA ALA A 17 -9.68 -21.92 2.31
C ALA A 17 -9.57 -20.45 1.86
N SER A 18 -10.34 -20.05 0.84
CA SER A 18 -10.45 -18.66 0.41
C SER A 18 -11.91 -18.29 0.15
N PRO A 19 -12.40 -17.16 0.68
CA PRO A 19 -13.74 -16.64 0.35
C PRO A 19 -13.86 -16.24 -1.12
N THR A 20 -12.72 -16.04 -1.79
CA THR A 20 -12.60 -15.62 -3.21
C THR A 20 -12.00 -16.71 -4.10
N ALA A 21 -12.19 -18.00 -3.78
CA ALA A 21 -11.57 -19.11 -4.49
C ALA A 21 -11.74 -19.08 -6.03
N ALA A 22 -12.88 -18.61 -6.53
CA ALA A 22 -13.14 -18.46 -7.97
C ALA A 22 -12.30 -17.33 -8.59
N LEU A 23 -12.12 -16.22 -7.89
CA LEU A 23 -11.26 -15.10 -8.31
C LEU A 23 -9.79 -15.50 -8.24
N ASP A 24 -9.38 -16.13 -7.15
CA ASP A 24 -8.01 -16.62 -6.97
C ASP A 24 -7.61 -17.56 -8.11
N ALA A 25 -8.47 -18.54 -8.45
CA ALA A 25 -8.25 -19.46 -9.55
C ALA A 25 -8.20 -18.74 -10.92
N ARG A 26 -9.01 -17.69 -11.11
CA ARG A 26 -8.98 -16.88 -12.32
C ARG A 26 -7.66 -16.14 -12.48
N ILE A 27 -7.16 -15.51 -11.41
CA ILE A 27 -5.89 -14.80 -11.39
C ILE A 27 -4.73 -15.78 -11.66
N ILE A 28 -4.70 -16.92 -10.99
CA ILE A 28 -3.67 -17.97 -11.17
C ILE A 28 -3.62 -18.42 -12.62
N VAL A 29 -4.76 -18.81 -13.22
CA VAL A 29 -4.79 -19.33 -14.58
C VAL A 29 -4.48 -18.25 -15.60
N ALA A 30 -4.94 -17.02 -15.41
CA ALA A 30 -4.61 -15.88 -16.26
C ALA A 30 -3.10 -15.60 -16.27
N HIS A 31 -2.47 -15.58 -15.09
CA HIS A 31 -1.02 -15.41 -14.96
C HIS A 31 -0.24 -16.49 -15.71
N LEU A 32 -0.59 -17.77 -15.53
CA LEU A 32 0.04 -18.90 -16.23
C LEU A 32 -0.13 -18.85 -17.76
N LEU A 33 -1.17 -18.20 -18.26
CA LEU A 33 -1.44 -17.98 -19.69
C LEU A 33 -0.86 -16.67 -20.22
N GLY A 34 -0.23 -15.83 -19.36
CA GLY A 34 0.32 -14.55 -19.76
C GLY A 34 -0.74 -13.55 -20.22
N CYS A 35 -1.95 -13.59 -19.63
CA CYS A 35 -3.03 -12.64 -19.95
C CYS A 35 -3.61 -12.02 -18.67
N VAL A 36 -4.34 -10.90 -18.83
CA VAL A 36 -5.06 -10.29 -17.71
C VAL A 36 -6.30 -11.11 -17.35
N PRO A 37 -6.73 -11.14 -16.08
CA PRO A 37 -7.86 -11.95 -15.62
C PRO A 37 -9.17 -11.65 -16.37
N GLU A 38 -9.36 -10.43 -16.84
CA GLU A 38 -10.55 -9.97 -17.58
C GLU A 38 -10.64 -10.61 -18.99
N GLN A 39 -9.50 -10.97 -19.58
CA GLN A 39 -9.44 -11.62 -20.90
C GLN A 39 -9.64 -13.14 -20.83
N LEU A 40 -9.47 -13.73 -19.63
CA LEU A 40 -9.52 -15.18 -19.47
C LEU A 40 -10.84 -15.82 -19.97
N PRO A 41 -12.03 -15.20 -19.77
CA PRO A 41 -13.27 -15.77 -20.32
C PRO A 41 -13.29 -15.94 -21.85
N LEU A 42 -12.54 -15.13 -22.59
CA LEU A 42 -12.42 -15.24 -24.04
C LEU A 42 -11.66 -16.50 -24.47
N ARG A 43 -10.89 -17.08 -23.55
CA ARG A 43 -10.06 -18.28 -23.75
C ARG A 43 -10.65 -19.55 -23.13
N ASP A 44 -11.82 -19.45 -22.52
CA ASP A 44 -12.43 -20.56 -21.74
C ASP A 44 -12.59 -21.86 -22.55
N GLU A 45 -12.86 -21.78 -23.86
CA GLU A 45 -13.03 -22.93 -24.74
C GLU A 45 -11.73 -23.44 -25.37
N GLU A 46 -10.61 -22.74 -25.20
CA GLU A 46 -9.31 -23.17 -25.69
C GLU A 46 -8.88 -24.48 -25.02
N GLU A 47 -8.17 -25.33 -25.76
CA GLU A 47 -7.55 -26.52 -25.20
C GLU A 47 -6.38 -26.12 -24.29
N ALA A 48 -6.47 -26.53 -23.04
CA ALA A 48 -5.44 -26.24 -22.04
C ALA A 48 -4.24 -27.18 -22.20
N PRO A 49 -3.00 -26.66 -22.32
CA PRO A 49 -1.79 -27.47 -22.24
C PRO A 49 -1.75 -28.30 -20.95
N ALA A 50 -1.15 -29.49 -21.01
CA ALA A 50 -1.03 -30.36 -19.83
C ALA A 50 -0.22 -29.69 -18.71
N SER A 51 0.78 -28.86 -19.04
CA SER A 51 1.57 -28.05 -18.08
C SER A 51 0.70 -27.08 -17.31
N LEU A 52 -0.23 -26.39 -17.98
CA LEU A 52 -1.14 -25.43 -17.36
C LEU A 52 -1.97 -26.08 -16.24
N ALA A 53 -2.48 -27.27 -16.48
CA ALA A 53 -3.29 -27.99 -15.50
C ALA A 53 -2.47 -28.38 -14.25
N LEU A 54 -1.23 -28.82 -14.45
CA LEU A 54 -0.31 -29.21 -13.36
C LEU A 54 0.13 -27.99 -12.53
N GLU A 55 0.49 -26.90 -13.21
CA GLU A 55 0.94 -25.69 -12.55
C GLU A 55 -0.21 -25.01 -11.79
N ALA A 56 -1.41 -24.94 -12.38
CA ALA A 56 -2.60 -24.42 -11.73
C ALA A 56 -2.99 -25.23 -10.49
N GLU A 57 -2.93 -26.56 -10.55
CA GLU A 57 -3.16 -27.44 -9.38
C GLU A 57 -2.13 -27.20 -8.28
N THR A 58 -0.86 -27.03 -8.65
CA THR A 58 0.23 -26.77 -7.70
C THR A 58 0.00 -25.44 -6.96
N LEU A 59 -0.31 -24.37 -7.67
CA LEU A 59 -0.59 -23.05 -7.08
C LEU A 59 -1.90 -23.07 -6.27
N ALA A 60 -2.94 -23.74 -6.77
CA ALA A 60 -4.19 -23.89 -6.04
C ALA A 60 -4.00 -24.68 -4.72
N ALA A 61 -3.10 -25.67 -4.70
CA ALA A 61 -2.75 -26.42 -3.48
C ALA A 61 -1.98 -25.55 -2.46
N ARG A 62 -1.13 -24.63 -2.91
CA ARG A 62 -0.47 -23.63 -2.06
C ARG A 62 -1.49 -22.65 -1.48
N ARG A 63 -2.39 -22.12 -2.32
CA ARG A 63 -3.48 -21.24 -1.89
C ARG A 63 -4.40 -21.90 -0.87
N ALA A 64 -4.71 -23.18 -1.05
CA ALA A 64 -5.51 -23.96 -0.10
C ALA A 64 -4.84 -24.12 1.28
N LYS A 65 -3.53 -23.87 1.39
CA LYS A 65 -2.79 -23.83 2.66
C LYS A 65 -2.67 -22.42 3.25
N GLY A 66 -3.32 -21.42 2.63
CA GLY A 66 -3.34 -20.04 3.09
C GLY A 66 -2.31 -19.13 2.44
N GLU A 67 -1.50 -19.60 1.47
CA GLU A 67 -0.54 -18.72 0.81
C GLU A 67 -1.26 -17.75 -0.12
N PRO A 68 -1.05 -16.41 0.00
CA PRO A 68 -1.70 -15.42 -0.86
C PRO A 68 -1.31 -15.57 -2.33
N VAL A 69 -2.27 -15.39 -3.24
CA VAL A 69 -2.00 -15.45 -4.69
C VAL A 69 -0.90 -14.47 -5.08
N ALA A 70 -0.92 -13.24 -4.56
CA ALA A 70 0.10 -12.23 -4.83
C ALA A 70 1.52 -12.69 -4.44
N ARG A 71 1.66 -13.41 -3.32
CA ARG A 71 2.95 -13.98 -2.89
C ARG A 71 3.44 -15.08 -3.81
N MET A 72 2.52 -15.96 -4.26
CA MET A 72 2.84 -17.03 -5.18
C MET A 72 3.29 -16.53 -6.55
N LEU A 73 2.68 -15.44 -7.02
CA LEU A 73 2.97 -14.83 -8.32
C LEU A 73 4.13 -13.82 -8.26
N GLY A 74 4.48 -13.36 -7.04
CA GLY A 74 5.54 -12.36 -6.84
C GLY A 74 5.14 -10.95 -7.26
N GLU A 75 3.84 -10.71 -7.53
CA GLU A 75 3.35 -9.39 -7.93
C GLU A 75 1.92 -9.13 -7.47
N LYS A 76 1.57 -7.84 -7.35
CA LYS A 76 0.24 -7.36 -6.96
C LYS A 76 -0.11 -6.09 -7.72
N GLU A 77 -1.33 -6.03 -8.21
CA GLU A 77 -1.89 -4.81 -8.75
C GLU A 77 -2.28 -3.86 -7.61
N PHE A 78 -1.98 -2.57 -7.74
CA PHE A 78 -2.32 -1.49 -6.83
C PHE A 78 -2.41 -0.19 -7.64
N HIS A 79 -3.52 0.51 -7.54
CA HIS A 79 -3.81 1.78 -8.22
C HIS A 79 -3.54 1.71 -9.74
N GLY A 80 -3.98 0.63 -10.40
CA GLY A 80 -3.79 0.38 -11.84
C GLY A 80 -2.36 -0.01 -12.26
N LEU A 81 -1.41 -0.13 -11.33
CA LEU A 81 -0.01 -0.48 -11.58
C LEU A 81 0.32 -1.86 -11.01
N THR A 82 1.18 -2.64 -11.68
CA THR A 82 1.64 -3.94 -11.18
C THR A 82 2.96 -3.81 -10.45
N PHE A 83 2.97 -4.09 -9.15
CA PHE A 83 4.14 -4.03 -8.27
C PHE A 83 4.75 -5.41 -8.04
N VAL A 84 6.06 -5.52 -8.21
CA VAL A 84 6.85 -6.67 -7.75
C VAL A 84 6.85 -6.71 -6.23
N LEU A 85 6.72 -7.90 -5.68
CA LEU A 85 6.78 -8.17 -4.24
C LEU A 85 8.03 -8.96 -3.87
N SER A 86 8.57 -8.70 -2.69
CA SER A 86 9.60 -9.52 -2.07
C SER A 86 9.12 -10.05 -0.71
N PRO A 87 9.84 -10.99 -0.08
CA PRO A 87 9.53 -11.40 1.28
C PRO A 87 9.58 -10.27 2.32
N ASP A 88 10.28 -9.18 1.98
CA ASP A 88 10.49 -8.03 2.86
C ASP A 88 9.40 -6.94 2.74
N THR A 89 8.45 -7.08 1.81
CA THR A 89 7.41 -6.05 1.56
C THR A 89 6.04 -6.54 1.98
N LEU A 90 5.22 -5.66 2.54
CA LEU A 90 3.78 -5.91 2.69
C LEU A 90 3.13 -6.07 1.32
N VAL A 91 2.15 -6.98 1.19
CA VAL A 91 1.29 -7.02 0.00
C VAL A 91 0.41 -5.77 -0.01
N PRO A 92 0.48 -4.88 -1.02
CA PRO A 92 -0.35 -3.69 -1.08
C PRO A 92 -1.84 -4.01 -0.93
N ARG A 93 -2.51 -3.25 -0.05
CA ARG A 93 -3.94 -3.46 0.27
C ARG A 93 -4.80 -2.50 -0.54
N PRO A 94 -5.99 -2.92 -0.99
CA PRO A 94 -6.92 -2.03 -1.70
C PRO A 94 -7.29 -0.79 -0.87
N ASP A 95 -7.44 -0.93 0.46
CA ASP A 95 -7.78 0.19 1.34
C ASP A 95 -6.73 1.30 1.32
N THR A 96 -5.46 0.96 1.07
CA THR A 96 -4.34 1.92 0.95
C THR A 96 -4.48 2.82 -0.30
N GLU A 97 -5.24 2.42 -1.33
CA GLU A 97 -5.52 3.27 -2.49
C GLU A 97 -6.27 4.56 -2.07
N THR A 98 -7.07 4.49 -1.00
CA THR A 98 -7.72 5.66 -0.39
C THR A 98 -6.70 6.74 0.02
N LEU A 99 -5.51 6.34 0.46
CA LEU A 99 -4.45 7.29 0.81
C LEU A 99 -3.91 7.99 -0.43
N VAL A 100 -3.67 7.25 -1.52
CA VAL A 100 -3.21 7.82 -2.80
C VAL A 100 -4.25 8.79 -3.34
N ASP A 101 -5.53 8.41 -3.38
CA ASP A 101 -6.62 9.25 -3.86
C ASP A 101 -6.77 10.54 -3.02
N ALA A 102 -6.68 10.41 -1.68
CA ALA A 102 -6.73 11.57 -0.79
C ALA A 102 -5.56 12.52 -1.00
N ALA A 103 -4.36 12.00 -1.21
CA ALA A 103 -3.17 12.80 -1.50
C ALA A 103 -3.30 13.52 -2.85
N LEU A 104 -3.69 12.82 -3.91
CA LEU A 104 -3.90 13.39 -5.24
C LEU A 104 -4.95 14.50 -5.23
N ALA A 105 -6.08 14.30 -4.54
CA ALA A 105 -7.13 15.30 -4.42
C ALA A 105 -6.63 16.61 -3.75
N VAL A 106 -5.84 16.48 -2.68
CA VAL A 106 -5.27 17.64 -1.99
C VAL A 106 -4.21 18.33 -2.85
N ILE A 107 -3.38 17.58 -3.59
CA ILE A 107 -2.38 18.17 -4.49
C ILE A 107 -3.08 18.96 -5.58
N GLU A 108 -4.09 18.39 -6.23
CA GLU A 108 -4.85 19.06 -7.30
C GLU A 108 -5.53 20.34 -6.81
N GLU A 109 -6.14 20.33 -5.62
CA GLU A 109 -6.81 21.47 -5.01
C GLU A 109 -5.84 22.60 -4.66
N ARG A 110 -4.67 22.28 -4.07
CA ARG A 110 -3.77 23.28 -3.48
C ARG A 110 -2.70 23.79 -4.43
N TRP A 111 -2.15 22.92 -5.26
CA TRP A 111 -0.97 23.24 -6.08
C TRP A 111 -1.19 22.99 -7.57
N GLY A 112 -2.21 22.21 -7.93
CA GLY A 112 -2.40 21.72 -9.30
C GLY A 112 -1.57 20.47 -9.58
N ARG A 113 -2.06 19.64 -10.51
CA ARG A 113 -1.48 18.33 -10.84
C ARG A 113 -0.05 18.41 -11.43
N ASP A 114 0.29 19.52 -12.04
CA ASP A 114 1.61 19.76 -12.65
C ASP A 114 2.61 20.45 -11.70
N ALA A 115 2.24 20.66 -10.45
CA ALA A 115 3.12 21.29 -9.47
C ALA A 115 4.35 20.41 -9.15
N PRO A 116 5.53 21.01 -8.97
CA PRO A 116 6.76 20.28 -8.63
C PRO A 116 6.82 19.93 -7.14
N VAL A 117 5.80 19.23 -6.63
CA VAL A 117 5.72 18.85 -5.23
C VAL A 117 6.75 17.78 -4.84
N THR A 118 7.18 17.82 -3.59
CA THR A 118 8.09 16.83 -3.00
C THR A 118 7.36 15.91 -2.03
N ILE A 119 7.60 14.61 -2.12
CA ILE A 119 6.88 13.57 -1.40
C ILE A 119 7.86 12.72 -0.59
N LEU A 120 7.57 12.50 0.70
CA LEU A 120 8.27 11.55 1.55
C LEU A 120 7.32 10.41 1.91
N ASP A 121 7.71 9.18 1.59
CA ASP A 121 6.98 7.94 1.91
C ASP A 121 7.71 7.19 3.04
N LEU A 122 7.09 7.13 4.20
CA LEU A 122 7.64 6.50 5.42
C LEU A 122 7.11 5.08 5.57
N GLY A 123 8.01 4.11 5.67
CA GLY A 123 7.67 2.69 5.60
C GLY A 123 7.26 2.32 4.17
N THR A 124 8.08 2.70 3.18
CA THR A 124 7.69 2.66 1.76
C THR A 124 7.37 1.25 1.23
N GLY A 125 7.87 0.20 1.88
CA GLY A 125 7.62 -1.19 1.50
C GLY A 125 8.03 -1.47 0.04
N SER A 126 7.07 -1.85 -0.79
CA SER A 126 7.27 -2.06 -2.23
C SER A 126 7.35 -0.75 -3.04
N GLY A 127 7.24 0.41 -2.41
CA GLY A 127 7.14 1.71 -3.06
C GLY A 127 5.75 2.03 -3.62
N ALA A 128 4.74 1.23 -3.30
CA ALA A 128 3.42 1.30 -3.93
C ALA A 128 2.82 2.70 -3.87
N ILE A 129 2.85 3.38 -2.72
CA ILE A 129 2.25 4.71 -2.53
C ILE A 129 3.02 5.75 -3.34
N VAL A 130 4.33 5.89 -3.10
CA VAL A 130 5.12 6.96 -3.74
C VAL A 130 5.23 6.76 -5.25
N VAL A 131 5.36 5.52 -5.74
CA VAL A 131 5.42 5.24 -7.18
C VAL A 131 4.08 5.53 -7.86
N ALA A 132 2.95 5.17 -7.25
CA ALA A 132 1.63 5.50 -7.77
C ALA A 132 1.45 7.04 -7.85
N LEU A 133 1.80 7.77 -6.80
CA LEU A 133 1.76 9.24 -6.80
C LEU A 133 2.64 9.84 -7.90
N LEU A 134 3.89 9.36 -8.06
CA LEU A 134 4.81 9.88 -9.07
C LEU A 134 4.37 9.56 -10.51
N THR A 135 3.64 8.47 -10.72
CA THR A 135 3.10 8.12 -12.03
C THR A 135 1.98 9.09 -12.44
N GLU A 136 1.17 9.52 -11.48
CA GLU A 136 0.08 10.49 -11.70
C GLU A 136 0.56 11.96 -11.73
N LEU A 137 1.72 12.26 -11.16
CA LEU A 137 2.25 13.62 -10.97
C LEU A 137 3.57 13.79 -11.74
N PRO A 138 3.55 14.30 -12.97
CA PRO A 138 4.70 14.28 -13.87
C PRO A 138 5.90 15.10 -13.38
N ASN A 139 5.68 16.15 -12.60
CA ASN A 139 6.73 17.03 -12.11
C ASN A 139 7.10 16.80 -10.63
N ALA A 140 6.42 15.90 -9.93
CA ALA A 140 6.72 15.57 -8.55
C ALA A 140 8.01 14.76 -8.40
N ARG A 141 8.65 14.88 -7.23
CA ARG A 141 9.79 14.06 -6.81
C ARG A 141 9.47 13.37 -5.50
N GLY A 142 9.92 12.12 -5.35
CA GLY A 142 9.64 11.31 -4.16
C GLY A 142 10.89 10.76 -3.51
N ALA A 143 10.82 10.58 -2.19
CA ALA A 143 11.76 9.80 -1.41
C ALA A 143 11.00 8.74 -0.61
N GLY A 144 11.47 7.49 -0.62
CA GLY A 144 10.94 6.41 0.20
C GLY A 144 11.95 5.96 1.24
N ILE A 145 11.53 5.78 2.47
CA ILE A 145 12.34 5.27 3.57
C ILE A 145 11.71 3.99 4.10
N ASP A 146 12.53 2.99 4.33
CA ASP A 146 12.11 1.74 4.98
C ASP A 146 13.22 1.18 5.86
N ALA A 147 12.84 0.50 6.94
CA ALA A 147 13.80 -0.16 7.82
C ALA A 147 14.44 -1.41 7.17
N SER A 148 13.75 -2.02 6.19
CA SER A 148 14.22 -3.19 5.44
C SER A 148 14.99 -2.79 4.19
N ALA A 149 16.25 -3.21 4.08
CA ALA A 149 17.04 -3.05 2.86
C ALA A 149 16.43 -3.82 1.67
N GLY A 150 15.74 -4.93 1.92
CA GLY A 150 15.03 -5.69 0.89
C GLY A 150 13.82 -4.94 0.35
N ALA A 151 13.06 -4.26 1.22
CA ALA A 151 11.96 -3.39 0.82
C ALA A 151 12.46 -2.21 -0.04
N VAL A 152 13.51 -1.51 0.40
CA VAL A 152 14.16 -0.42 -0.34
C VAL A 152 14.58 -0.86 -1.75
N LYS A 153 15.19 -2.06 -1.87
CA LYS A 153 15.55 -2.63 -3.17
C LYS A 153 14.33 -2.87 -4.05
N THR A 154 13.28 -3.45 -3.48
CA THR A 154 12.02 -3.73 -4.21
C THR A 154 11.33 -2.45 -4.65
N ALA A 155 11.31 -1.40 -3.81
CA ALA A 155 10.77 -0.10 -4.16
C ALA A 155 11.52 0.55 -5.33
N ALA A 156 12.86 0.48 -5.34
CA ALA A 156 13.68 0.98 -6.44
C ALA A 156 13.43 0.22 -7.76
N GLU A 157 13.24 -1.11 -7.69
CA GLU A 157 12.88 -1.94 -8.84
C GLU A 157 11.51 -1.55 -9.41
N ASN A 158 10.52 -1.33 -8.55
CA ASN A 158 9.20 -0.88 -8.95
C ASN A 158 9.21 0.53 -9.54
N ALA A 159 9.98 1.46 -8.98
CA ALA A 159 10.15 2.79 -9.56
C ALA A 159 10.75 2.73 -10.98
N ALA A 160 11.73 1.86 -11.20
CA ALA A 160 12.31 1.63 -12.53
C ALA A 160 11.30 1.00 -13.50
N ARG A 161 10.54 0.00 -13.04
CA ARG A 161 9.48 -0.67 -13.81
C ARG A 161 8.43 0.31 -14.32
N HIS A 162 8.07 1.30 -13.51
CA HIS A 162 7.04 2.29 -13.83
C HIS A 162 7.59 3.62 -14.40
N GLY A 163 8.91 3.68 -14.71
CA GLY A 163 9.50 4.82 -15.41
C GLY A 163 9.62 6.10 -14.56
N VAL A 164 9.65 5.97 -13.22
CA VAL A 164 9.76 7.11 -12.30
C VAL A 164 11.08 7.14 -11.51
N ALA A 165 12.02 6.24 -11.81
CA ALA A 165 13.28 6.08 -11.07
C ALA A 165 14.17 7.34 -11.06
N ASP A 166 14.08 8.20 -12.07
CA ASP A 166 14.81 9.48 -12.16
C ASP A 166 14.26 10.56 -11.20
N ARG A 167 13.06 10.32 -10.66
CA ARG A 167 12.35 11.23 -9.75
C ARG A 167 12.11 10.61 -8.37
N ALA A 168 12.53 9.33 -8.14
CA ALA A 168 12.34 8.59 -6.92
C ALA A 168 13.68 8.18 -6.30
N GLY A 169 13.90 8.50 -5.03
CA GLY A 169 15.05 8.05 -4.25
C GLY A 169 14.60 7.15 -3.10
N PHE A 170 15.37 6.09 -2.80
CA PHE A 170 15.02 5.19 -1.70
C PHE A 170 16.21 4.98 -0.77
N ALA A 171 15.96 4.94 0.54
CA ALA A 171 17.01 4.77 1.55
C ALA A 171 16.55 3.88 2.70
N VAL A 172 17.50 3.12 3.26
CA VAL A 172 17.27 2.42 4.53
C VAL A 172 17.31 3.44 5.67
N GLY A 173 16.29 3.44 6.51
CA GLY A 173 16.20 4.37 7.62
C GLY A 173 15.12 3.97 8.63
N ASP A 174 15.09 4.70 9.72
CA ASP A 174 14.15 4.54 10.83
C ASP A 174 13.24 5.78 10.85
N TRP A 175 12.08 5.67 10.21
CA TRP A 175 11.12 6.75 10.00
C TRP A 175 11.80 8.02 9.45
N THR A 176 11.69 9.13 10.16
CA THR A 176 12.27 10.41 9.76
C THR A 176 13.70 10.63 10.22
N ARG A 177 14.30 9.65 10.97
CA ARG A 177 15.64 9.78 11.51
C ARG A 177 16.67 9.97 10.40
N GLY A 178 17.41 11.09 10.46
CA GLY A 178 18.41 11.44 9.44
C GLY A 178 17.88 12.18 8.23
N VAL A 179 16.58 12.29 8.03
CA VAL A 179 15.97 13.15 7.02
C VAL A 179 16.25 14.60 7.36
N ARG A 180 16.84 15.36 6.44
CA ARG A 180 17.18 16.78 6.64
C ARG A 180 16.30 17.72 5.84
N ASP A 181 15.74 17.23 4.76
CA ASP A 181 14.88 17.99 3.85
C ASP A 181 13.46 18.10 4.40
N ARG A 182 12.71 19.05 3.86
CA ARG A 182 11.28 19.25 4.11
C ARG A 182 10.51 18.88 2.84
N PHE A 183 9.32 18.30 3.02
CA PHE A 183 8.49 17.78 1.96
C PHE A 183 7.11 18.43 1.98
N ASP A 184 6.56 18.67 0.79
CA ASP A 184 5.20 19.18 0.64
C ASP A 184 4.17 18.14 1.07
N LEU A 185 4.49 16.83 0.83
CA LEU A 185 3.70 15.72 1.32
C LEU A 185 4.55 14.75 2.12
N VAL A 186 3.99 14.27 3.23
CA VAL A 186 4.47 13.09 3.94
C VAL A 186 3.36 12.05 3.89
N VAL A 187 3.65 10.86 3.37
CA VAL A 187 2.71 9.74 3.32
C VAL A 187 3.26 8.56 4.12
N ALA A 188 2.40 7.78 4.74
CA ALA A 188 2.79 6.58 5.46
C ALA A 188 1.64 5.57 5.54
N ASN A 189 1.95 4.29 5.32
CA ASN A 189 1.13 3.18 5.79
C ASN A 189 1.93 2.41 6.84
N PRO A 190 1.91 2.86 8.10
CA PRO A 190 2.72 2.27 9.17
C PRO A 190 2.09 0.98 9.71
N PRO A 191 2.86 0.09 10.38
CA PRO A 191 2.29 -1.02 11.12
C PRO A 191 1.40 -0.48 12.27
N TYR A 192 0.18 -0.98 12.34
CA TYR A 192 -0.84 -0.52 13.30
C TYR A 192 -1.53 -1.65 14.05
N VAL A 193 -1.10 -2.90 13.85
CA VAL A 193 -1.68 -4.05 14.56
C VAL A 193 -1.07 -4.15 15.94
N GLU A 194 -1.91 -4.29 16.97
CA GLU A 194 -1.43 -4.58 18.33
C GLU A 194 -0.63 -5.89 18.35
N SER A 195 0.53 -5.92 19.01
CA SER A 195 1.39 -7.11 19.09
C SER A 195 0.62 -8.35 19.54
N GLY A 196 -0.27 -8.18 20.52
CA GLY A 196 -1.11 -9.27 21.05
C GLY A 196 -2.18 -9.79 20.09
N ALA A 197 -2.56 -9.00 19.07
CA ALA A 197 -3.58 -9.37 18.09
C ALA A 197 -3.01 -10.10 16.87
N ILE A 198 -1.69 -10.05 16.63
CA ILE A 198 -1.05 -10.63 15.44
C ILE A 198 -1.33 -12.14 15.32
N ALA A 199 -1.30 -12.87 16.44
CA ALA A 199 -1.57 -14.31 16.45
C ALA A 199 -3.00 -14.66 15.97
N GLY A 200 -3.95 -13.71 16.06
CA GLY A 200 -5.34 -13.86 15.62
C GLY A 200 -5.59 -13.47 14.16
N LEU A 201 -4.59 -12.92 13.46
CA LEU A 201 -4.73 -12.52 12.06
C LEU A 201 -4.97 -13.72 11.14
N PRO A 202 -5.62 -13.52 9.99
CA PRO A 202 -5.71 -14.56 8.96
C PRO A 202 -4.34 -15.14 8.62
N VAL A 203 -4.28 -16.44 8.35
CA VAL A 203 -3.04 -17.16 8.03
C VAL A 203 -2.25 -16.48 6.91
N GLU A 204 -2.95 -16.00 5.89
CA GLU A 204 -2.36 -15.32 4.75
C GLU A 204 -1.62 -14.01 5.11
N VAL A 205 -1.98 -13.36 6.20
CA VAL A 205 -1.29 -12.17 6.72
C VAL A 205 -0.19 -12.60 7.69
N ARG A 206 -0.57 -13.36 8.70
CA ARG A 206 0.33 -13.75 9.79
C ARG A 206 1.55 -14.54 9.33
N GLU A 207 1.39 -15.45 8.36
CA GLU A 207 2.45 -16.38 7.92
C GLU A 207 3.23 -15.87 6.70
N HIS A 208 2.68 -14.87 5.97
CA HIS A 208 3.21 -14.48 4.66
C HIS A 208 3.56 -13.01 4.52
N ASP A 209 3.10 -12.12 5.40
CA ASP A 209 3.55 -10.74 5.43
C ASP A 209 4.68 -10.55 6.47
N PRO A 210 5.64 -9.62 6.24
CA PRO A 210 6.71 -9.36 7.20
C PRO A 210 6.15 -8.90 8.54
N HIS A 211 6.58 -9.50 9.64
CA HIS A 211 6.14 -9.11 10.99
C HIS A 211 6.38 -7.62 11.27
N LEU A 212 7.52 -7.09 10.79
CA LEU A 212 7.87 -5.68 10.92
C LEU A 212 6.84 -4.73 10.28
N ALA A 213 6.15 -5.19 9.23
CA ALA A 213 5.12 -4.39 8.54
C ALA A 213 3.73 -4.49 9.19
N LEU A 214 3.58 -5.33 10.23
CA LEU A 214 2.31 -5.57 10.91
C LEU A 214 2.31 -5.01 12.33
N ASP A 215 3.40 -5.24 13.09
CA ASP A 215 3.49 -4.98 14.53
C ASP A 215 3.62 -3.49 14.84
N GLY A 216 2.53 -2.90 15.31
CA GLY A 216 2.46 -1.50 15.76
C GLY A 216 2.73 -1.32 17.25
N GLY A 217 3.23 -2.36 17.95
CA GLY A 217 3.48 -2.29 19.39
C GLY A 217 2.29 -2.72 20.24
N ALA A 218 2.38 -2.43 21.53
CA ALA A 218 1.43 -2.92 22.54
C ALA A 218 -0.03 -2.47 22.27
N ASP A 219 -0.20 -1.26 21.74
CA ASP A 219 -1.48 -0.61 21.46
C ASP A 219 -1.67 -0.25 19.97
N GLY A 220 -0.72 -0.66 19.11
CA GLY A 220 -0.74 -0.37 17.68
C GLY A 220 -0.35 1.06 17.32
N MET A 221 0.24 1.84 18.26
CA MET A 221 0.53 3.27 18.06
C MET A 221 2.01 3.61 17.97
N ASP A 222 2.94 2.67 18.15
CA ASP A 222 4.38 2.96 18.20
C ASP A 222 4.88 3.72 16.96
N ALA A 223 4.46 3.31 15.78
CA ALA A 223 4.80 3.95 14.52
C ALA A 223 4.18 5.36 14.40
N ILE A 224 2.92 5.52 14.82
CA ILE A 224 2.22 6.81 14.83
C ILE A 224 2.94 7.80 15.75
N HIS A 225 3.35 7.36 16.95
CA HIS A 225 4.14 8.19 17.86
C HIS A 225 5.48 8.62 17.24
N ALA A 226 6.20 7.69 16.59
CA ALA A 226 7.47 7.99 15.95
C ALA A 226 7.33 8.99 14.81
N ILE A 227 6.28 8.85 14.00
CA ILE A 227 5.99 9.77 12.88
C ILE A 227 5.63 11.16 13.41
N LEU A 228 4.66 11.26 14.33
CA LEU A 228 4.17 12.53 14.85
C LEU A 228 5.23 13.32 15.61
N ALA A 229 6.10 12.64 16.36
CA ALA A 229 7.17 13.29 17.15
C ALA A 229 8.09 14.17 16.28
N ASP A 230 8.25 13.85 15.01
CA ASP A 230 9.23 14.50 14.14
C ASP A 230 8.58 15.10 12.86
N LEU A 231 7.27 14.96 12.71
CA LEU A 231 6.53 15.38 11.51
C LEU A 231 6.69 16.87 11.22
N ASP A 232 6.68 17.73 12.24
CA ASP A 232 6.85 19.19 12.07
C ASP A 232 8.20 19.55 11.45
N ARG A 233 9.22 18.77 11.72
CA ARG A 233 10.57 19.01 11.20
C ARG A 233 10.68 18.69 9.70
N VAL A 234 10.02 17.62 9.25
CA VAL A 234 10.14 17.12 7.87
C VAL A 234 9.04 17.64 6.94
N LEU A 235 7.96 18.19 7.48
CA LEU A 235 6.89 18.77 6.69
C LEU A 235 7.25 20.20 6.29
N ALA A 236 7.11 20.57 5.02
CA ALA A 236 7.29 21.93 4.51
C ALA A 236 6.21 22.87 5.08
N GLU A 237 6.40 24.18 4.96
CA GLU A 237 5.34 25.14 5.24
C GLU A 237 4.18 24.93 4.26
N GLY A 238 2.94 24.87 4.76
CA GLY A 238 1.79 24.50 3.95
C GLY A 238 1.71 23.02 3.54
N GLY A 239 2.65 22.19 4.00
CA GLY A 239 2.67 20.76 3.70
C GLY A 239 1.55 19.98 4.39
N VAL A 240 1.23 18.79 3.87
CA VAL A 240 0.17 17.92 4.39
C VAL A 240 0.70 16.51 4.58
N ALA A 241 0.36 15.88 5.71
CA ALA A 241 0.67 14.47 5.91
C ALA A 241 -0.58 13.60 5.81
N PHE A 242 -0.41 12.40 5.26
CA PHE A 242 -1.42 11.37 5.10
C PHE A 242 -0.91 10.08 5.73
N VAL A 243 -1.60 9.60 6.74
CA VAL A 243 -1.20 8.40 7.47
C VAL A 243 -2.35 7.40 7.49
N GLU A 244 -2.12 6.19 6.99
CA GLU A 244 -3.08 5.11 7.10
C GLU A 244 -3.21 4.68 8.56
N ILE A 245 -4.43 4.37 8.99
CA ILE A 245 -4.76 3.95 10.35
C ILE A 245 -5.60 2.67 10.35
N GLY A 246 -5.52 1.92 11.41
CA GLY A 246 -6.40 0.77 11.66
C GLY A 246 -7.83 1.19 11.98
N ALA A 247 -8.77 0.29 11.72
CA ALA A 247 -10.18 0.51 12.09
C ALA A 247 -10.31 0.80 13.59
N GLY A 248 -11.03 1.88 13.94
CA GLY A 248 -11.24 2.31 15.32
C GLY A 248 -10.15 3.18 15.93
N GLN A 249 -9.03 3.42 15.24
CA GLN A 249 -7.92 4.22 15.77
C GLN A 249 -8.11 5.75 15.59
N ALA A 250 -9.09 6.20 14.83
CA ALA A 250 -9.28 7.61 14.48
C ALA A 250 -9.28 8.57 15.69
N ALA A 251 -10.00 8.22 16.74
CA ALA A 251 -10.09 9.07 17.93
C ALA A 251 -8.74 9.23 18.65
N ILE A 252 -7.97 8.15 18.76
CA ILE A 252 -6.64 8.14 19.40
C ILE A 252 -5.67 8.94 18.55
N VAL A 253 -5.62 8.65 17.25
CA VAL A 253 -4.72 9.36 16.31
C VAL A 253 -5.05 10.84 16.23
N GLY A 254 -6.35 11.23 16.25
CA GLY A 254 -6.78 12.62 16.30
C GLY A 254 -6.24 13.35 17.54
N GLY A 255 -6.39 12.75 18.72
CA GLY A 255 -5.88 13.31 19.98
C GLY A 255 -4.33 13.42 20.00
N LEU A 256 -3.62 12.42 19.48
CA LEU A 256 -2.17 12.46 19.34
C LEU A 256 -1.72 13.57 18.39
N ALA A 257 -2.39 13.70 17.25
CA ALA A 257 -2.10 14.75 16.27
C ALA A 257 -2.27 16.16 16.86
N GLU A 258 -3.37 16.39 17.59
CA GLU A 258 -3.62 17.65 18.27
C GLU A 258 -2.55 17.97 19.33
N ALA A 259 -2.12 16.98 20.09
CA ALA A 259 -1.05 17.13 21.08
C ALA A 259 0.31 17.52 20.45
N HIS A 260 0.51 17.17 19.17
CA HIS A 260 1.71 17.55 18.39
C HIS A 260 1.51 18.80 17.53
N GLY A 261 0.39 19.54 17.71
CA GLY A 261 0.14 20.81 17.01
C GLY A 261 -0.42 20.63 15.58
N PHE A 262 -1.02 19.48 15.28
CA PHE A 262 -1.65 19.23 14.00
C PHE A 262 -3.18 19.17 14.13
N ARG A 263 -3.87 19.79 13.19
CA ARG A 263 -5.29 19.52 12.94
C ARG A 263 -5.39 18.21 12.16
N CYS A 264 -6.26 17.30 12.61
CA CYS A 264 -6.50 16.01 11.98
C CYS A 264 -7.93 15.94 11.40
N THR A 265 -8.05 15.47 10.17
CA THR A 265 -9.32 15.06 9.57
C THR A 265 -9.15 13.66 8.97
N PHE A 266 -10.25 12.93 8.80
CA PHE A 266 -10.19 11.56 8.33
C PHE A 266 -10.83 11.39 6.96
N ARG A 267 -10.34 10.42 6.19
CA ARG A 267 -10.96 9.94 4.95
C ARG A 267 -11.35 8.48 5.13
N PRO A 268 -12.62 8.13 4.90
CA PRO A 268 -13.07 6.75 4.98
C PRO A 268 -12.67 5.99 3.71
N ASP A 269 -12.50 4.68 3.87
CA ASP A 269 -12.41 3.73 2.77
C ASP A 269 -13.80 3.49 2.12
N LEU A 270 -13.86 2.61 1.11
CA LEU A 270 -15.10 2.26 0.42
C LEU A 270 -16.15 1.60 1.32
N ALA A 271 -15.75 1.04 2.47
CA ALA A 271 -16.65 0.49 3.47
C ALA A 271 -17.16 1.54 4.48
N GLY A 272 -16.72 2.79 4.36
CA GLY A 272 -17.08 3.89 5.26
C GLY A 272 -16.31 3.90 6.58
N ILE A 273 -15.20 3.16 6.67
CA ILE A 273 -14.33 3.10 7.84
C ILE A 273 -13.23 4.15 7.69
N ASP A 274 -13.02 4.99 8.70
CA ASP A 274 -11.91 5.94 8.72
C ASP A 274 -10.58 5.21 8.53
N ARG A 275 -9.90 5.53 7.42
CA ARG A 275 -8.71 4.83 6.98
C ARG A 275 -7.48 5.73 6.85
N VAL A 276 -7.65 7.00 6.52
CA VAL A 276 -6.55 7.93 6.32
C VAL A 276 -6.70 9.16 7.19
N ALA A 277 -5.75 9.37 8.10
CA ALA A 277 -5.59 10.61 8.85
C ALA A 277 -4.88 11.64 7.97
N VAL A 278 -5.51 12.79 7.76
CA VAL A 278 -4.96 13.93 7.02
C VAL A 278 -4.57 15.03 8.01
N LEU A 279 -3.27 15.30 8.11
CA LEU A 279 -2.67 16.14 9.13
C LEU A 279 -2.16 17.46 8.52
N ARG A 280 -2.57 18.59 9.11
CA ARG A 280 -2.11 19.94 8.76
C ARG A 280 -1.72 20.70 10.01
N ARG A 281 -0.69 21.58 9.94
CA ARG A 281 -0.34 22.44 11.08
C ARG A 281 -1.50 23.31 11.51
N GLN A 282 -1.72 23.44 12.82
CA GLN A 282 -2.81 24.27 13.38
C GLN A 282 -2.66 25.76 13.04
N ARG A 283 -1.42 26.27 12.87
CA ARG A 283 -1.14 27.71 12.66
C ARG A 283 -1.51 28.22 11.27
N GLU A 284 -1.83 27.34 10.32
CA GLU A 284 -2.18 27.73 8.94
C GLU A 284 -3.67 28.06 8.73
N THR A 285 -4.51 27.93 9.77
CA THR A 285 -5.97 28.13 9.64
C THR A 285 -6.45 29.53 9.98
N ASP A 286 -5.61 30.38 10.58
CA ASP A 286 -6.04 31.70 11.08
C ASP A 286 -5.84 32.87 10.09
N ASP A 287 -5.18 32.63 8.93
CA ASP A 287 -4.83 33.71 7.98
C ASP A 287 -5.81 33.88 6.79
N ASN A 288 -6.91 33.11 6.75
CA ASN A 288 -8.00 33.31 5.79
C ASN A 288 -9.25 33.95 6.44
N GLY A 289 -9.03 34.92 7.34
CA GLY A 289 -10.04 35.85 7.73
C GLY A 289 -10.39 36.75 6.54
N PRO A 290 -11.68 37.13 6.31
CA PRO A 290 -12.06 37.98 5.20
C PRO A 290 -11.39 39.34 5.37
N HIS A 291 -10.47 39.67 4.49
CA HIS A 291 -10.08 41.05 4.31
C HIS A 291 -11.30 41.80 3.80
N GLY A 292 -11.88 42.62 4.69
CA GLY A 292 -12.96 43.55 4.42
C GLY A 292 -12.55 44.69 3.47
#